data_2b7faeecce07f6cd912bd7957f7eae73
#
_entry.id   2b7faeecce07f6cd912bd7957f7eae73
#
_cell.length_a   1.000
_cell.length_b   1.000
_cell.length_c   1.000
_cell.angle_alpha   90.00
_cell.angle_beta   90.00
_cell.angle_gamma   90.00
#
_symmetry.space_group_name_H-M   'P 1'
#
loop_
_entity.id
_entity.type
_entity.pdbx_description
1 polymer ?
#
loop_
_entity_poly.entity_id
_entity_poly.type
_entity_poly.pdbx_seq_one_letter_code
_entity_poly.pdbx_strand_id
1 'polypeptide(L)'
;MKIVGASILSFIFYPLTSLANNIVGFKKKLKKDESEYNIINPDLTNEQKIIMFEEGTERAGTSELNYEKRKGSYHCANCGVKLFESTAKFDSGTGWPSFTEAIPGAFVTKTDYSFGMKRTEYSCANCGAHHGHVFNDGPDGGKRYCSNGLCLLFIPES
;
A
#
# COMPACT_ATOMS: atom_id res chain seq x y z
N MET A 1 56.38 -62.21 -18.60
CA MET A 1 55.27 -62.00 -17.63
C MET A 1 54.98 -60.51 -17.54
N LYS A 2 53.93 -60.04 -18.18
CA LYS A 2 53.55 -58.59 -18.24
C LYS A 2 52.48 -58.33 -17.20
N ILE A 3 52.74 -57.45 -16.28
CA ILE A 3 51.78 -56.97 -15.28
C ILE A 3 51.09 -55.72 -15.86
N VAL A 4 49.80 -55.85 -16.10
CA VAL A 4 48.97 -54.73 -16.57
C VAL A 4 48.50 -53.93 -15.36
N GLY A 5 48.94 -52.67 -15.29
CA GLY A 5 48.47 -51.75 -14.26
C GLY A 5 47.06 -51.22 -14.59
N ALA A 6 46.14 -51.39 -13.69
CA ALA A 6 44.78 -50.83 -13.75
C ALA A 6 44.81 -49.38 -13.23
N SER A 7 44.53 -48.43 -14.11
CA SER A 7 44.28 -47.03 -13.75
C SER A 7 42.88 -46.88 -13.10
N ILE A 8 42.90 -46.45 -11.85
CA ILE A 8 41.64 -46.09 -11.12
C ILE A 8 41.32 -44.62 -11.48
N LEU A 9 40.30 -44.43 -12.30
CA LEU A 9 39.72 -43.08 -12.51
C LEU A 9 38.85 -42.73 -11.28
N SER A 10 39.37 -41.85 -10.46
CA SER A 10 38.58 -41.22 -9.40
C SER A 10 37.59 -40.22 -10.02
N PHE A 11 36.33 -40.58 -10.06
CA PHE A 11 35.26 -39.62 -10.33
C PHE A 11 35.04 -38.74 -9.09
N ILE A 12 35.46 -37.49 -9.19
CA ILE A 12 35.13 -36.49 -8.19
C ILE A 12 33.69 -36.06 -8.43
N PHE A 13 32.78 -36.57 -7.60
CA PHE A 13 31.42 -36.07 -7.54
C PHE A 13 31.41 -34.65 -6.92
N TYR A 14 31.25 -33.63 -7.75
CA TYR A 14 30.87 -32.32 -7.27
C TYR A 14 29.37 -32.32 -6.96
N PRO A 15 28.94 -31.95 -5.74
CA PRO A 15 27.51 -31.84 -5.46
C PRO A 15 26.93 -30.66 -6.23
N LEU A 16 25.96 -30.94 -7.09
CA LEU A 16 25.18 -30.00 -7.92
C LEU A 16 24.23 -29.11 -7.09
N THR A 17 24.58 -28.75 -5.85
CA THR A 17 23.70 -28.01 -4.94
C THR A 17 24.07 -26.55 -4.75
N SER A 18 25.04 -25.97 -5.49
CA SER A 18 25.47 -24.58 -5.25
C SER A 18 25.14 -23.57 -6.35
N LEU A 19 24.40 -23.95 -7.40
CA LEU A 19 24.07 -23.03 -8.52
C LEU A 19 22.64 -22.50 -8.51
N ALA A 20 21.84 -22.76 -7.46
CA ALA A 20 20.45 -22.30 -7.38
C ALA A 20 20.25 -20.98 -6.61
N ASN A 21 21.30 -20.38 -6.04
CA ASN A 21 21.16 -19.24 -5.11
C ASN A 21 21.63 -17.88 -5.64
N ASN A 22 21.91 -17.74 -6.95
CA ASN A 22 22.33 -16.45 -7.53
C ASN A 22 21.43 -16.00 -8.67
N ILE A 23 20.10 -16.15 -8.54
CA ILE A 23 19.15 -15.38 -9.32
C ILE A 23 18.71 -14.22 -8.45
N VAL A 24 19.40 -13.11 -8.71
CA VAL A 24 19.05 -11.71 -8.42
C VAL A 24 17.64 -11.51 -7.88
N GLY A 25 17.56 -11.22 -6.60
CA GLY A 25 16.82 -10.21 -5.89
C GLY A 25 15.54 -9.62 -6.43
N PHE A 26 14.61 -10.38 -6.99
CA PHE A 26 13.19 -10.08 -6.84
C PHE A 26 12.75 -10.72 -5.51
N LYS A 27 12.95 -10.01 -4.40
CA LYS A 27 12.17 -10.30 -3.19
C LYS A 27 10.72 -10.04 -3.56
N LYS A 28 10.01 -11.09 -4.04
CA LYS A 28 8.57 -11.17 -4.03
C LYS A 28 8.20 -10.88 -2.58
N LYS A 29 7.67 -9.67 -2.28
CA LYS A 29 7.12 -9.33 -0.97
C LYS A 29 6.16 -10.49 -0.69
N LEU A 30 6.48 -11.37 0.26
CA LEU A 30 5.62 -12.49 0.63
C LEU A 30 4.30 -11.82 0.99
N LYS A 31 3.21 -12.20 0.31
CA LYS A 31 1.88 -11.73 0.66
C LYS A 31 1.70 -12.02 2.15
N LYS A 32 1.37 -10.99 2.90
CA LYS A 32 1.03 -11.11 4.30
C LYS A 32 -0.18 -12.03 4.40
N ASP A 33 -0.21 -12.95 5.36
CA ASP A 33 -1.39 -13.78 5.58
C ASP A 33 -2.55 -12.87 5.98
N GLU A 34 -3.73 -13.07 5.42
CA GLU A 34 -4.93 -12.28 5.77
C GLU A 34 -5.27 -12.34 7.26
N SER A 35 -4.85 -13.39 7.97
CA SER A 35 -4.98 -13.50 9.43
C SER A 35 -4.17 -12.44 10.20
N GLU A 36 -3.18 -11.80 9.56
CA GLU A 36 -2.38 -10.71 10.11
C GLU A 36 -3.02 -9.33 9.90
N TYR A 37 -4.12 -9.24 9.11
CA TYR A 37 -4.81 -7.99 8.86
C TYR A 37 -5.79 -7.67 9.99
N ASN A 38 -5.79 -6.43 10.45
CA ASN A 38 -6.79 -5.94 11.39
C ASN A 38 -8.11 -5.60 10.64
N ILE A 39 -8.78 -6.63 10.11
CA ILE A 39 -10.04 -6.48 9.39
C ILE A 39 -11.17 -6.33 10.40
N ILE A 40 -11.83 -5.16 10.37
CA ILE A 40 -13.01 -4.84 11.18
C ILE A 40 -14.28 -4.94 10.34
N ASN A 41 -14.21 -4.48 9.08
CA ASN A 41 -15.30 -4.63 8.12
C ASN A 41 -15.12 -5.95 7.32
N PRO A 42 -15.97 -6.96 7.55
CA PRO A 42 -15.88 -8.24 6.82
C PRO A 42 -16.25 -8.13 5.34
N ASP A 43 -16.95 -7.05 4.94
CA ASP A 43 -17.42 -6.85 3.57
C ASP A 43 -16.39 -6.18 2.65
N LEU A 44 -15.16 -5.96 3.12
CA LEU A 44 -14.09 -5.42 2.29
C LEU A 44 -13.81 -6.33 1.10
N THR A 45 -13.77 -5.75 -0.08
CA THR A 45 -13.36 -6.45 -1.31
C THR A 45 -11.88 -6.84 -1.25
N ASN A 46 -11.47 -7.81 -2.06
CA ASN A 46 -10.05 -8.20 -2.15
C ASN A 46 -9.17 -7.02 -2.58
N GLU A 47 -9.65 -6.14 -3.46
CA GLU A 47 -8.91 -4.97 -3.89
C GLU A 47 -8.71 -3.97 -2.73
N GLN A 48 -9.76 -3.71 -1.95
CA GLN A 48 -9.65 -2.90 -0.74
C GLN A 48 -8.65 -3.49 0.26
N LYS A 49 -8.68 -4.81 0.48
CA LYS A 49 -7.72 -5.48 1.38
C LYS A 49 -6.27 -5.33 0.90
N ILE A 50 -6.00 -5.51 -0.39
CA ILE A 50 -4.66 -5.31 -0.96
C ILE A 50 -4.19 -3.88 -0.76
N ILE A 51 -5.04 -2.88 -1.03
CA ILE A 51 -4.68 -1.48 -0.86
C ILE A 51 -4.44 -1.16 0.62
N MET A 52 -5.37 -1.55 1.50
CA MET A 52 -5.37 -1.16 2.91
C MET A 52 -4.31 -1.88 3.76
N PHE A 53 -3.96 -3.12 3.42
CA PHE A 53 -3.10 -3.95 4.26
C PHE A 53 -1.79 -4.40 3.59
N GLU A 54 -1.69 -4.29 2.26
CA GLU A 54 -0.45 -4.57 1.52
C GLU A 54 0.17 -3.29 0.90
N GLU A 55 -0.29 -2.09 1.34
CA GLU A 55 0.19 -0.78 0.86
C GLU A 55 0.04 -0.61 -0.66
N GLY A 56 -1.08 -1.12 -1.20
CA GLY A 56 -1.40 -0.99 -2.62
C GLY A 56 -1.82 0.43 -2.99
N THR A 57 -2.01 0.65 -4.27
CA THR A 57 -2.53 1.91 -4.82
C THR A 57 -3.55 1.60 -5.91
N GLU A 58 -4.74 2.18 -5.83
CA GLU A 58 -5.73 2.09 -6.89
C GLU A 58 -5.27 2.83 -8.15
N ARG A 59 -5.81 2.46 -9.29
CA ARG A 59 -5.50 3.16 -10.55
C ARG A 59 -6.04 4.60 -10.51
N ALA A 60 -5.23 5.55 -10.98
CA ALA A 60 -5.65 6.95 -11.07
C ALA A 60 -6.93 7.12 -11.90
N GLY A 61 -7.83 7.96 -11.44
CA GLY A 61 -9.08 8.31 -12.13
C GLY A 61 -10.21 7.28 -11.97
N THR A 62 -10.03 6.19 -11.23
CA THR A 62 -11.06 5.14 -11.11
C THR A 62 -12.05 5.37 -9.97
N SER A 63 -11.69 6.16 -8.97
CA SER A 63 -12.58 6.45 -7.84
C SER A 63 -13.68 7.44 -8.21
N GLU A 64 -14.94 7.07 -7.98
CA GLU A 64 -16.09 7.97 -8.07
C GLU A 64 -15.98 9.15 -7.08
N LEU A 65 -15.25 8.96 -5.97
CA LEU A 65 -15.03 10.00 -4.97
C LEU A 65 -14.18 11.18 -5.49
N ASN A 66 -13.53 11.06 -6.64
CA ASN A 66 -12.91 12.19 -7.31
C ASN A 66 -13.93 13.28 -7.63
N TYR A 67 -15.13 12.87 -8.02
CA TYR A 67 -16.21 13.75 -8.49
C TYR A 67 -17.24 14.08 -7.39
N GLU A 68 -17.12 13.54 -6.20
CA GLU A 68 -18.01 13.81 -5.08
C GLU A 68 -17.92 15.29 -4.65
N LYS A 69 -19.05 16.01 -4.67
CA LYS A 69 -19.15 17.44 -4.37
C LYS A 69 -20.17 17.75 -3.25
N ARG A 70 -20.91 16.74 -2.80
CA ARG A 70 -21.90 16.93 -1.74
C ARG A 70 -21.20 17.24 -0.42
N LYS A 71 -21.92 17.96 0.47
CA LYS A 71 -21.50 18.09 1.86
C LYS A 71 -21.60 16.76 2.57
N GLY A 72 -20.65 16.52 3.46
CA GLY A 72 -20.59 15.28 4.22
C GLY A 72 -19.19 15.04 4.76
N SER A 73 -18.89 13.80 5.06
CA SER A 73 -17.60 13.40 5.61
C SER A 73 -17.11 12.08 5.01
N TYR A 74 -15.81 11.88 5.07
CA TYR A 74 -15.14 10.69 4.56
C TYR A 74 -14.64 9.85 5.73
N HIS A 75 -14.96 8.56 5.70
CA HIS A 75 -14.70 7.62 6.76
C HIS A 75 -13.81 6.48 6.27
N CYS A 76 -13.10 5.83 7.19
CA CYS A 76 -12.31 4.64 6.89
C CYS A 76 -13.22 3.48 6.48
N ALA A 77 -12.98 2.89 5.31
CA ALA A 77 -13.78 1.78 4.80
C ALA A 77 -13.68 0.53 5.69
N ASN A 78 -12.58 0.38 6.46
CA ASN A 78 -12.41 -0.76 7.36
C ASN A 78 -13.06 -0.55 8.72
N CYS A 79 -12.88 0.60 9.38
CA CYS A 79 -13.31 0.77 10.77
C CYS A 79 -14.36 1.86 10.99
N GLY A 80 -14.76 2.59 9.93
CA GLY A 80 -15.80 3.60 9.99
C GLY A 80 -15.42 4.92 10.68
N VAL A 81 -14.21 5.07 11.20
CA VAL A 81 -13.80 6.31 11.86
C VAL A 81 -13.74 7.46 10.85
N LYS A 82 -14.16 8.65 11.25
CA LYS A 82 -14.12 9.85 10.43
C LYS A 82 -12.69 10.30 10.19
N LEU A 83 -12.36 10.58 8.93
CA LEU A 83 -11.01 10.89 8.47
C LEU A 83 -10.90 12.31 7.91
N PHE A 84 -11.90 12.74 7.12
CA PHE A 84 -11.91 14.04 6.48
C PHE A 84 -13.31 14.65 6.47
N GLU A 85 -13.37 15.97 6.44
CA GLU A 85 -14.57 16.72 6.08
C GLU A 85 -14.62 16.98 4.57
N SER A 86 -15.81 17.08 4.01
CA SER A 86 -15.98 17.43 2.59
C SER A 86 -15.46 18.83 2.26
N THR A 87 -15.42 19.73 3.24
CA THR A 87 -14.88 21.10 3.09
C THR A 87 -13.38 21.11 2.83
N ALA A 88 -12.65 20.09 3.27
CA ALA A 88 -11.22 19.94 3.00
C ALA A 88 -10.92 19.35 1.62
N LYS A 89 -11.93 18.80 0.92
CA LYS A 89 -11.73 18.13 -0.37
C LYS A 89 -11.52 19.14 -1.50
N PHE A 90 -10.55 18.87 -2.36
CA PHE A 90 -10.29 19.63 -3.58
C PHE A 90 -9.93 18.73 -4.76
N ASP A 91 -10.02 19.29 -5.96
CA ASP A 91 -9.56 18.60 -7.17
C ASP A 91 -8.07 18.91 -7.38
N SER A 92 -7.23 17.92 -7.19
CA SER A 92 -5.78 18.05 -7.38
C SER A 92 -5.33 17.76 -8.81
N GLY A 93 -6.20 17.27 -9.68
CA GLY A 93 -5.87 16.80 -11.03
C GLY A 93 -5.02 15.52 -11.07
N THR A 94 -4.71 14.90 -9.93
CA THR A 94 -3.84 13.71 -9.86
C THR A 94 -4.58 12.41 -10.13
N GLY A 95 -5.92 12.41 -10.06
CA GLY A 95 -6.75 11.23 -10.27
C GLY A 95 -7.09 10.45 -9.00
N TRP A 96 -6.75 10.99 -7.83
CA TRP A 96 -7.14 10.46 -6.52
C TRP A 96 -7.85 11.51 -5.69
N PRO A 97 -8.82 11.12 -4.83
CA PRO A 97 -9.42 12.02 -3.86
C PRO A 97 -8.35 12.71 -3.02
N SER A 98 -8.38 14.04 -2.98
CA SER A 98 -7.36 14.86 -2.33
C SER A 98 -7.98 15.83 -1.33
N PHE A 99 -7.29 16.02 -0.19
CA PHE A 99 -7.76 16.83 0.91
C PHE A 99 -6.65 17.75 1.43
N THR A 100 -6.99 18.96 1.86
CA THR A 100 -6.05 19.95 2.42
C THR A 100 -5.69 19.64 3.87
N GLU A 101 -6.62 19.05 4.61
CA GLU A 101 -6.46 18.72 6.03
C GLU A 101 -7.22 17.44 6.38
N ALA A 102 -6.81 16.80 7.47
CA ALA A 102 -7.46 15.62 8.04
C ALA A 102 -8.03 15.94 9.43
N ILE A 103 -8.98 15.12 9.88
CA ILE A 103 -9.46 15.16 11.28
C ILE A 103 -8.26 14.98 12.22
N PRO A 104 -8.09 15.85 13.23
CA PRO A 104 -6.98 15.72 14.19
C PRO A 104 -6.92 14.33 14.82
N GLY A 105 -5.74 13.69 14.77
CA GLY A 105 -5.53 12.36 15.31
C GLY A 105 -6.08 11.20 14.47
N ALA A 106 -6.69 11.46 13.30
CA ALA A 106 -7.24 10.40 12.45
C ALA A 106 -6.17 9.49 11.83
N PHE A 107 -4.94 9.98 11.69
CA PHE A 107 -3.87 9.25 11.01
C PHE A 107 -2.58 9.20 11.81
N VAL A 108 -1.85 8.11 11.61
CA VAL A 108 -0.42 7.99 11.90
C VAL A 108 0.36 8.03 10.61
N THR A 109 1.60 8.53 10.66
CA THR A 109 2.45 8.67 9.47
C THR A 109 3.76 7.89 9.62
N LYS A 110 4.28 7.38 8.50
CA LYS A 110 5.63 6.82 8.42
C LYS A 110 6.33 7.28 7.14
N THR A 111 7.65 7.21 7.14
CA THR A 111 8.44 7.47 5.91
C THR A 111 8.38 6.23 5.02
N ASP A 112 8.03 6.43 3.76
CA ASP A 112 8.05 5.43 2.70
C ASP A 112 9.16 5.74 1.70
N TYR A 113 10.00 4.74 1.41
CA TYR A 113 11.11 4.83 0.44
C TYR A 113 10.86 4.00 -0.83
N SER A 114 9.64 3.54 -1.05
CA SER A 114 9.27 2.78 -2.25
C SER A 114 9.52 3.61 -3.52
N PHE A 115 9.77 2.93 -4.63
CA PHE A 115 10.02 3.54 -5.94
C PHE A 115 11.19 4.54 -5.99
N GLY A 116 12.16 4.45 -5.04
CA GLY A 116 13.32 5.34 -5.00
C GLY A 116 13.02 6.79 -4.59
N MET A 117 11.84 7.07 -4.07
CA MET A 117 11.41 8.39 -3.60
C MET A 117 11.15 8.36 -2.09
N LYS A 118 11.51 9.45 -1.40
CA LYS A 118 11.12 9.64 0.00
C LYS A 118 9.73 10.28 0.05
N ARG A 119 8.75 9.54 0.56
CA ARG A 119 7.36 10.01 0.71
C ARG A 119 6.92 9.88 2.17
N THR A 120 5.84 10.56 2.53
CA THR A 120 5.18 10.38 3.82
C THR A 120 3.87 9.62 3.59
N GLU A 121 3.85 8.36 3.99
CA GLU A 121 2.65 7.53 4.00
C GLU A 121 1.82 7.85 5.22
N TYR A 122 0.48 7.73 5.10
CA TYR A 122 -0.42 7.80 6.25
C TYR A 122 -1.38 6.62 6.29
N SER A 123 -1.65 6.19 7.51
CA SER A 123 -2.54 5.07 7.82
C SER A 123 -3.53 5.47 8.91
N CYS A 124 -4.72 4.87 8.91
CA CYS A 124 -5.73 5.11 9.91
C CYS A 124 -5.19 4.84 11.31
N ALA A 125 -5.28 5.80 12.22
CA ALA A 125 -4.79 5.66 13.60
C ALA A 125 -5.56 4.59 14.39
N ASN A 126 -6.83 4.32 14.03
CA ASN A 126 -7.68 3.35 14.73
C ASN A 126 -7.39 1.90 14.31
N CYS A 127 -7.25 1.61 13.01
CA CYS A 127 -7.13 0.22 12.54
C CYS A 127 -5.82 -0.10 11.81
N GLY A 128 -4.96 0.90 11.58
CA GLY A 128 -3.68 0.73 10.89
C GLY A 128 -3.77 0.61 9.38
N ALA A 129 -4.97 0.65 8.78
CA ALA A 129 -5.14 0.51 7.35
C ALA A 129 -4.47 1.66 6.59
N HIS A 130 -3.69 1.32 5.55
CA HIS A 130 -3.09 2.28 4.64
C HIS A 130 -4.16 3.07 3.89
N HIS A 131 -3.98 4.38 3.75
CA HIS A 131 -4.87 5.24 2.99
C HIS A 131 -4.21 5.93 1.81
N GLY A 132 -2.93 6.28 1.91
CA GLY A 132 -2.23 7.01 0.86
C GLY A 132 -0.99 7.75 1.36
N HIS A 133 -0.69 8.87 0.70
CA HIS A 133 0.50 9.69 1.01
C HIS A 133 0.13 11.15 1.14
N VAL A 134 0.86 11.86 2.01
CA VAL A 134 0.74 13.31 2.16
C VAL A 134 1.94 14.01 1.52
N PHE A 135 1.64 15.05 0.75
CA PHE A 135 2.58 15.87 0.01
C PHE A 135 2.48 17.34 0.47
N ASN A 136 3.50 18.15 0.15
CA ASN A 136 3.53 19.58 0.45
C ASN A 136 3.29 20.41 -0.82
N ASP A 137 2.40 19.94 -1.68
CA ASP A 137 2.02 20.53 -2.97
C ASP A 137 0.51 20.80 -3.04
N GLY A 138 -0.12 20.98 -1.90
CA GLY A 138 -1.53 21.38 -1.78
C GLY A 138 -1.75 22.87 -2.09
N PRO A 139 -3.03 23.31 -2.10
CA PRO A 139 -3.38 24.71 -2.29
C PRO A 139 -2.61 25.63 -1.34
N ASP A 140 -2.24 26.80 -1.84
CA ASP A 140 -1.50 27.83 -1.09
C ASP A 140 -0.20 27.36 -0.43
N GLY A 141 0.44 26.31 -1.01
CA GLY A 141 1.65 25.71 -0.45
C GLY A 141 1.41 24.83 0.77
N GLY A 142 0.16 24.49 1.03
CA GLY A 142 -0.28 23.60 2.11
C GLY A 142 -0.07 22.13 1.82
N LYS A 143 -0.67 21.29 2.65
CA LYS A 143 -0.63 19.84 2.49
C LYS A 143 -1.67 19.36 1.49
N ARG A 144 -1.33 18.26 0.81
CA ARG A 144 -2.25 17.45 0.03
C ARG A 144 -2.23 16.00 0.53
N TYR A 145 -3.31 15.60 1.18
CA TYR A 145 -3.55 14.20 1.52
C TYR A 145 -4.14 13.52 0.28
N CYS A 146 -3.32 12.73 -0.42
CA CYS A 146 -3.73 11.94 -1.59
C CYS A 146 -4.19 10.58 -1.11
N SER A 147 -5.49 10.31 -1.20
CA SER A 147 -6.12 9.11 -0.61
C SER A 147 -6.56 8.14 -1.69
N ASN A 148 -6.35 6.85 -1.48
CA ASN A 148 -7.02 5.83 -2.28
C ASN A 148 -8.53 5.90 -1.98
N GLY A 149 -9.36 6.10 -3.00
CA GLY A 149 -10.79 6.24 -2.82
C GLY A 149 -11.45 4.94 -2.33
N LEU A 150 -10.91 3.78 -2.72
CA LEU A 150 -11.35 2.47 -2.21
C LEU A 150 -11.18 2.30 -0.69
N CYS A 151 -10.32 3.12 -0.06
CA CYS A 151 -10.15 3.13 1.39
C CYS A 151 -11.18 4.01 2.12
N LEU A 152 -12.02 4.75 1.38
CA LEU A 152 -12.93 5.74 1.91
C LEU A 152 -14.39 5.36 1.71
N LEU A 153 -15.22 5.66 2.71
CA LEU A 153 -16.68 5.71 2.63
C LEU A 153 -17.11 7.18 2.74
N PHE A 154 -17.91 7.66 1.79
CA PHE A 154 -18.52 8.99 1.90
C PHE A 154 -19.87 8.89 2.59
N ILE A 155 -20.11 9.70 3.61
CA ILE A 155 -21.39 9.83 4.32
C ILE A 155 -21.88 11.25 4.07
N PRO A 156 -22.98 11.45 3.29
CA PRO A 156 -23.54 12.75 3.04
C PRO A 156 -24.14 13.33 4.33
N GLU A 157 -24.06 14.66 4.45
CA GLU A 157 -24.81 15.40 5.46
C GLU A 157 -26.31 15.36 5.10
N SER A 158 -27.17 15.11 6.09
CA SER A 158 -28.63 15.03 5.93
C SER A 158 -29.28 16.41 5.79
#